data_47017d296ac15afa3cfa92829010a35c
#
_entry.id   47017d296ac15afa3cfa92829010a35c
#
_cell.length_a   1.000
_cell.length_b   1.000
_cell.length_c   1.000
_cell.angle_alpha   90.00
_cell.angle_beta   90.00
_cell.angle_gamma   90.00
#
_symmetry.space_group_name_H-M   'P 1'
#
loop_
_entity.id
_entity.type
_entity.pdbx_description
1 polymer ?
#
loop_
_entity_poly.entity_id
_entity_poly.type
_entity_poly.pdbx_seq_one_letter_code
_entity_poly.pdbx_strand_id
1 'polypeptide(L)'
;MTMSTNDVIKTMNDLIETSRDGEQGFRTCAQGVTSPNLKTLFEAAARRCAEGAAELEAKVRGLGGQPAQGGSVSGSMHRAWTNIKSTITGMNEHAVLAECERGEDAGKHAYEAALKQDLPVDVRTIIERQYQGVKANHDRVRDLRNAAA
;
A
#
# COMPACT_ATOMS: atom_id res chain seq x y z
N MET A 1 -8.77 -9.57 -24.97
CA MET A 1 -10.15 -9.40 -24.51
C MET A 1 -10.18 -8.37 -23.37
N THR A 2 -11.00 -7.34 -23.52
CA THR A 2 -11.08 -6.27 -22.53
C THR A 2 -11.81 -6.77 -21.27
N MET A 3 -11.38 -6.33 -20.11
CA MET A 3 -12.06 -6.62 -18.85
C MET A 3 -13.44 -5.94 -18.84
N SER A 4 -14.39 -6.57 -18.16
CA SER A 4 -15.68 -5.92 -17.91
C SER A 4 -15.49 -4.76 -16.93
N THR A 5 -16.42 -3.79 -16.96
CA THR A 5 -16.39 -2.68 -16.00
C THR A 5 -16.41 -3.19 -14.56
N ASN A 6 -17.21 -4.23 -14.27
CA ASN A 6 -17.26 -4.80 -12.93
C ASN A 6 -15.92 -5.39 -12.50
N ASP A 7 -15.20 -6.05 -13.42
CA ASP A 7 -13.89 -6.60 -13.12
C ASP A 7 -12.86 -5.50 -12.87
N VAL A 8 -12.93 -4.41 -13.63
CA VAL A 8 -12.05 -3.24 -13.44
C VAL A 8 -12.31 -2.62 -12.06
N ILE A 9 -13.58 -2.45 -11.69
CA ILE A 9 -13.96 -1.89 -10.38
C ILE A 9 -13.47 -2.80 -9.27
N LYS A 10 -13.62 -4.11 -9.41
CA LYS A 10 -13.14 -5.06 -8.41
C LYS A 10 -11.63 -4.93 -8.19
N THR A 11 -10.86 -4.85 -9.28
CA THR A 11 -9.42 -4.69 -9.22
C THR A 11 -9.03 -3.40 -8.49
N MET A 12 -9.68 -2.29 -8.83
CA MET A 12 -9.41 -1.02 -8.17
C MET A 12 -9.81 -1.06 -6.69
N ASN A 13 -10.93 -1.70 -6.35
CA ASN A 13 -11.34 -1.83 -4.96
C ASN A 13 -10.36 -2.67 -4.14
N ASP A 14 -9.77 -3.71 -4.72
CA ASP A 14 -8.73 -4.49 -4.06
C ASP A 14 -7.50 -3.60 -3.77
N LEU A 15 -7.13 -2.73 -4.70
CA LEU A 15 -6.01 -1.80 -4.50
C LEU A 15 -6.36 -0.68 -3.51
N ILE A 16 -7.61 -0.23 -3.46
CA ILE A 16 -8.06 0.73 -2.45
C ILE A 16 -7.86 0.16 -1.05
N GLU A 17 -8.29 -1.07 -0.83
CA GLU A 17 -8.11 -1.73 0.46
C GLU A 17 -6.64 -1.93 0.80
N THR A 18 -5.84 -2.34 -0.19
CA THR A 18 -4.39 -2.46 -0.07
C THR A 18 -3.77 -1.14 0.39
N SER A 19 -4.17 -0.04 -0.23
CA SER A 19 -3.64 1.28 0.09
C SER A 19 -4.10 1.77 1.47
N ARG A 20 -5.35 1.51 1.85
CA ARG A 20 -5.85 1.88 3.18
C ARG A 20 -5.15 1.09 4.28
N ASP A 21 -4.90 -0.20 4.07
CA ASP A 21 -4.14 -1.01 5.02
C ASP A 21 -2.69 -0.50 5.13
N GLY A 22 -2.09 -0.14 4.00
CA GLY A 22 -0.74 0.45 3.97
C GLY A 22 -0.68 1.77 4.72
N GLU A 23 -1.68 2.63 4.54
CA GLU A 23 -1.77 3.90 5.25
C GLU A 23 -1.73 3.69 6.75
N GLN A 24 -2.56 2.80 7.27
CA GLN A 24 -2.59 2.52 8.70
C GLN A 24 -1.30 1.88 9.19
N GLY A 25 -0.74 0.95 8.42
CA GLY A 25 0.51 0.29 8.75
C GLY A 25 1.67 1.27 8.86
N PHE A 26 1.80 2.20 7.91
CA PHE A 26 2.87 3.20 7.95
C PHE A 26 2.68 4.18 9.09
N ARG A 27 1.45 4.58 9.40
CA ARG A 27 1.20 5.44 10.57
C ARG A 27 1.63 4.76 11.86
N THR A 28 1.35 3.46 11.97
CA THR A 28 1.78 2.68 13.13
C THR A 28 3.30 2.59 13.20
N CYS A 29 3.98 2.39 12.07
CA CYS A 29 5.44 2.39 12.01
C CYS A 29 6.02 3.73 12.46
N ALA A 30 5.41 4.83 12.02
CA ALA A 30 5.87 6.18 12.40
C ALA A 30 5.79 6.39 13.91
N GLN A 31 4.79 5.83 14.57
CA GLN A 31 4.62 5.91 16.02
C GLN A 31 5.63 5.03 16.78
N GLY A 32 6.14 4.00 16.12
CA GLY A 32 7.03 3.01 16.74
C GLY A 32 8.52 3.34 16.65
N VAL A 33 8.90 4.41 15.96
CA VAL A 33 10.31 4.80 15.81
C VAL A 33 10.57 6.13 16.49
N THR A 34 11.82 6.35 16.91
CA THR A 34 12.25 7.60 17.56
C THR A 34 12.98 8.51 16.58
N SER A 35 13.57 7.97 15.53
CA SER A 35 14.30 8.73 14.53
C SER A 35 13.36 9.70 13.79
N PRO A 36 13.63 11.01 13.80
CA PRO A 36 12.82 11.98 13.04
C PRO A 36 12.80 11.68 11.54
N ASN A 37 13.90 11.21 10.99
CA ASN A 37 13.98 10.87 9.56
C ASN A 37 13.06 9.71 9.21
N LEU A 38 13.02 8.67 10.05
CA LEU A 38 12.14 7.53 9.82
C LEU A 38 10.68 7.89 10.03
N LYS A 39 10.37 8.72 11.04
CA LYS A 39 9.01 9.22 11.22
C LYS A 39 8.52 9.95 9.98
N THR A 40 9.32 10.85 9.44
CA THR A 40 9.00 11.60 8.23
C THR A 40 8.80 10.66 7.04
N LEU A 41 9.66 9.67 6.88
CA LEU A 41 9.55 8.69 5.80
C LEU A 41 8.23 7.93 5.88
N PHE A 42 7.90 7.40 7.06
CA PHE A 42 6.69 6.61 7.24
C PHE A 42 5.42 7.47 7.11
N GLU A 43 5.43 8.69 7.63
CA GLU A 43 4.29 9.60 7.48
C GLU A 43 4.07 9.98 6.02
N ALA A 44 5.13 10.21 5.26
CA ALA A 44 5.04 10.48 3.82
C ALA A 44 4.48 9.27 3.07
N ALA A 45 4.92 8.07 3.44
CA ALA A 45 4.41 6.84 2.83
C ALA A 45 2.92 6.65 3.14
N ALA A 46 2.49 6.92 4.37
CA ALA A 46 1.09 6.85 4.75
C ALA A 46 0.24 7.83 3.93
N ARG A 47 0.73 9.04 3.78
CA ARG A 47 0.02 10.08 2.99
C ARG A 47 -0.10 9.67 1.54
N ARG A 48 0.96 9.12 0.95
CA ARG A 48 0.93 8.63 -0.42
C ARG A 48 -0.12 7.52 -0.59
N CYS A 49 -0.20 6.60 0.37
CA CYS A 49 -1.22 5.56 0.35
C CYS A 49 -2.63 6.14 0.42
N ALA A 50 -2.84 7.14 1.28
CA ALA A 50 -4.14 7.80 1.40
C ALA A 50 -4.53 8.51 0.11
N GLU A 51 -3.59 9.22 -0.51
CA GLU A 51 -3.83 9.92 -1.77
C GLU A 51 -4.12 8.94 -2.91
N GLY A 52 -3.39 7.84 -2.97
CA GLY A 52 -3.62 6.79 -3.97
C GLY A 52 -4.99 6.15 -3.81
N ALA A 53 -5.39 5.85 -2.58
CA ALA A 53 -6.72 5.31 -2.32
C ALA A 53 -7.81 6.30 -2.75
N ALA A 54 -7.66 7.58 -2.43
CA ALA A 54 -8.64 8.61 -2.80
C ALA A 54 -8.76 8.74 -4.33
N GLU A 55 -7.66 8.68 -5.04
CA GLU A 55 -7.65 8.74 -6.49
C GLU A 55 -8.39 7.55 -7.10
N LEU A 56 -8.15 6.35 -6.60
CA LEU A 56 -8.84 5.15 -7.08
C LEU A 56 -10.32 5.18 -6.71
N GLU A 57 -10.66 5.69 -5.53
CA GLU A 57 -12.06 5.85 -5.11
C GLU A 57 -12.82 6.76 -6.07
N ALA A 58 -12.23 7.88 -6.45
CA ALA A 58 -12.84 8.80 -7.42
C ALA A 58 -13.03 8.13 -8.78
N LYS A 59 -12.07 7.32 -9.21
CA LYS A 59 -12.17 6.60 -10.48
C LYS A 59 -13.26 5.55 -10.45
N VAL A 60 -13.40 4.81 -9.34
CA VAL A 60 -14.47 3.83 -9.17
C VAL A 60 -15.84 4.50 -9.26
N ARG A 61 -16.01 5.65 -8.57
CA ARG A 61 -17.26 6.41 -8.64
C ARG A 61 -17.55 6.88 -10.06
N GLY A 62 -16.52 7.33 -10.78
CA GLY A 62 -16.66 7.75 -12.17
C GLY A 62 -17.12 6.64 -13.10
N LEU A 63 -16.82 5.38 -12.75
CA LEU A 63 -17.29 4.21 -13.51
C LEU A 63 -18.66 3.71 -13.05
N GLY A 64 -19.29 4.37 -12.11
CA GLY A 64 -20.59 3.99 -11.58
C GLY A 64 -20.55 2.95 -10.48
N GLY A 65 -19.36 2.65 -9.95
CA GLY A 65 -19.19 1.67 -8.89
C GLY A 65 -19.18 2.27 -7.49
N GLN A 66 -19.11 1.39 -6.50
CA GLN A 66 -18.99 1.76 -5.09
C GLN A 66 -17.56 1.49 -4.65
N PRO A 67 -16.83 2.51 -4.16
CA PRO A 67 -15.50 2.28 -3.60
C PRO A 67 -15.53 1.38 -2.37
N ALA A 68 -14.48 0.59 -2.19
CA ALA A 68 -14.31 -0.22 -1.00
C ALA A 68 -14.31 0.67 0.26
N GLN A 69 -14.94 0.17 1.33
CA GLN A 69 -15.18 0.94 2.55
C GLN A 69 -14.04 0.84 3.57
N GLY A 70 -12.94 0.23 3.20
CA GLY A 70 -11.86 -0.02 4.14
C GLY A 70 -11.96 -1.42 4.74
N GLY A 71 -10.89 -1.86 5.37
CA GLY A 71 -10.76 -3.24 5.80
C GLY A 71 -10.41 -4.12 4.61
N SER A 72 -9.49 -5.04 4.77
CA SER A 72 -9.00 -5.84 3.66
C SER A 72 -9.97 -6.96 3.29
N VAL A 73 -10.40 -6.99 2.03
CA VAL A 73 -11.11 -8.15 1.46
C VAL A 73 -10.14 -9.33 1.36
N SER A 74 -8.88 -9.05 1.08
CA SER A 74 -7.83 -10.06 1.04
C SER A 74 -7.26 -10.28 2.43
N GLY A 75 -7.53 -11.44 3.03
CA GLY A 75 -6.95 -11.77 4.32
C GLY A 75 -5.43 -11.69 4.34
N SER A 76 -4.76 -11.93 3.21
CA SER A 76 -3.30 -11.88 3.14
C SER A 76 -2.77 -10.45 3.33
N MET A 77 -3.42 -9.45 2.73
CA MET A 77 -3.00 -8.05 2.92
C MET A 77 -3.24 -7.59 4.35
N HIS A 78 -4.41 -7.91 4.88
CA HIS A 78 -4.72 -7.56 6.26
C HIS A 78 -3.70 -8.20 7.23
N ARG A 79 -3.38 -9.48 7.02
CA ARG A 79 -2.40 -10.19 7.85
C ARG A 79 -1.00 -9.59 7.72
N ALA A 80 -0.65 -9.03 6.56
CA ALA A 80 0.67 -8.43 6.36
C ALA A 80 0.91 -7.26 7.32
N TRP A 81 -0.15 -6.53 7.70
CA TRP A 81 -0.04 -5.37 8.58
C TRP A 81 -0.59 -5.57 9.99
N THR A 82 -1.38 -6.64 10.24
CA THR A 82 -2.14 -6.80 11.49
C THR A 82 -1.26 -6.80 12.74
N ASN A 83 -0.11 -7.46 12.67
CA ASN A 83 0.73 -7.67 13.86
C ASN A 83 1.66 -6.49 14.14
N ILE A 84 1.72 -5.49 13.26
CA ILE A 84 2.72 -4.44 13.40
C ILE A 84 2.53 -3.64 14.68
N LYS A 85 1.28 -3.35 15.03
CA LYS A 85 0.98 -2.55 16.23
C LYS A 85 1.41 -3.26 17.52
N SER A 86 1.22 -4.58 17.59
CA SER A 86 1.57 -5.35 18.78
C SER A 86 3.07 -5.69 18.83
N THR A 87 3.75 -5.71 17.68
CA THR A 87 5.13 -6.16 17.61
C THR A 87 6.16 -5.04 17.63
N ILE A 88 5.78 -3.79 17.30
CA ILE A 88 6.74 -2.67 17.27
C ILE A 88 7.13 -2.16 18.66
N THR A 89 6.32 -2.43 19.70
CA THR A 89 6.66 -2.02 21.06
C THR A 89 7.93 -2.73 21.51
N GLY A 90 8.97 -1.96 21.82
CA GLY A 90 10.27 -2.52 22.20
C GLY A 90 11.14 -2.98 21.06
N MET A 91 10.69 -2.88 19.80
CA MET A 91 11.50 -3.21 18.65
C MET A 91 12.54 -2.13 18.38
N ASN A 92 13.72 -2.54 17.86
CA ASN A 92 14.68 -1.59 17.34
C ASN A 92 14.26 -1.14 15.92
N GLU A 93 14.93 -0.12 15.42
CA GLU A 93 14.59 0.46 14.11
C GLU A 93 14.73 -0.55 12.98
N HIS A 94 15.76 -1.41 13.03
CA HIS A 94 15.92 -2.47 12.02
C HIS A 94 14.70 -3.38 11.97
N ALA A 95 14.18 -3.80 13.12
CA ALA A 95 13.02 -4.67 13.19
C ALA A 95 11.76 -3.98 12.68
N VAL A 96 11.57 -2.70 13.00
CA VAL A 96 10.44 -1.92 12.48
C VAL A 96 10.52 -1.80 10.96
N LEU A 97 11.69 -1.51 10.43
CA LEU A 97 11.91 -1.42 8.98
C LEU A 97 11.61 -2.77 8.29
N ALA A 98 12.02 -3.88 8.90
CA ALA A 98 11.75 -5.20 8.35
C ALA A 98 10.24 -5.49 8.29
N GLU A 99 9.49 -5.10 9.32
CA GLU A 99 8.04 -5.28 9.34
C GLU A 99 7.35 -4.41 8.29
N CYS A 100 7.81 -3.17 8.13
CA CYS A 100 7.27 -2.28 7.10
C CYS A 100 7.54 -2.81 5.69
N GLU A 101 8.75 -3.35 5.47
CA GLU A 101 9.09 -3.94 4.17
C GLU A 101 8.20 -5.13 3.86
N ARG A 102 7.92 -5.98 4.87
CA ARG A 102 7.05 -7.13 4.69
C ARG A 102 5.64 -6.72 4.26
N GLY A 103 5.09 -5.68 4.90
CA GLY A 103 3.78 -5.16 4.52
C GLY A 103 3.79 -4.56 3.12
N GLU A 104 4.86 -3.84 2.78
CA GLU A 104 5.00 -3.26 1.44
C GLU A 104 5.18 -4.31 0.36
N ASP A 105 5.84 -5.42 0.64
CA ASP A 105 5.95 -6.53 -0.32
C ASP A 105 4.57 -7.01 -0.75
N ALA A 106 3.66 -7.17 0.21
CA ALA A 106 2.29 -7.58 -0.10
C ALA A 106 1.59 -6.55 -0.99
N GLY A 107 1.75 -5.26 -0.69
CA GLY A 107 1.19 -4.18 -1.50
C GLY A 107 1.78 -4.13 -2.91
N LYS A 108 3.09 -4.27 -3.00
CA LYS A 108 3.79 -4.31 -4.30
C LYS A 108 3.27 -5.46 -5.16
N HIS A 109 3.11 -6.64 -4.59
CA HIS A 109 2.58 -7.79 -5.30
C HIS A 109 1.15 -7.58 -5.77
N ALA A 110 0.31 -6.89 -4.97
CA ALA A 110 -1.06 -6.57 -5.37
C ALA A 110 -1.08 -5.67 -6.62
N TYR A 111 -0.21 -4.65 -6.66
CA TYR A 111 -0.08 -3.79 -7.83
C TYR A 111 0.43 -4.54 -9.05
N GLU A 112 1.42 -5.41 -8.87
CA GLU A 112 1.96 -6.23 -9.96
C GLU A 112 0.90 -7.15 -10.54
N ALA A 113 0.08 -7.76 -9.69
CA ALA A 113 -1.01 -8.62 -10.14
C ALA A 113 -2.06 -7.82 -10.93
N ALA A 114 -2.40 -6.61 -10.47
CA ALA A 114 -3.33 -5.75 -11.17
C ALA A 114 -2.81 -5.38 -12.56
N LEU A 115 -1.51 -5.06 -12.67
CA LEU A 115 -0.91 -4.66 -13.95
C LEU A 115 -0.77 -5.79 -14.96
N LYS A 116 -0.95 -7.04 -14.53
CA LYS A 116 -0.99 -8.18 -15.45
C LYS A 116 -2.34 -8.34 -16.13
N GLN A 117 -3.36 -7.64 -15.66
CA GLN A 117 -4.70 -7.70 -16.23
C GLN A 117 -4.81 -6.75 -17.41
N ASP A 118 -5.80 -7.00 -18.27
CA ASP A 118 -6.04 -6.18 -19.48
C ASP A 118 -6.87 -4.95 -19.11
N LEU A 119 -6.25 -4.03 -18.36
CA LEU A 119 -6.89 -2.83 -17.86
C LEU A 119 -7.11 -1.80 -18.96
N PRO A 120 -8.19 -0.99 -18.88
CA PRO A 120 -8.32 0.18 -19.76
C PRO A 120 -7.11 1.12 -19.58
N VAL A 121 -6.76 1.83 -20.66
CA VAL A 121 -5.54 2.64 -20.68
C VAL A 121 -5.50 3.67 -19.57
N ASP A 122 -6.62 4.35 -19.31
CA ASP A 122 -6.69 5.38 -18.27
C ASP A 122 -6.50 4.80 -16.85
N VAL A 123 -7.10 3.64 -16.58
CA VAL A 123 -6.93 2.94 -15.31
C VAL A 123 -5.51 2.42 -15.17
N ARG A 124 -4.96 1.82 -16.22
CA ARG A 124 -3.58 1.33 -16.22
C ARG A 124 -2.59 2.45 -15.91
N THR A 125 -2.79 3.63 -16.50
CA THR A 125 -1.91 4.77 -16.28
C THR A 125 -1.87 5.17 -14.81
N ILE A 126 -3.03 5.21 -14.15
CA ILE A 126 -3.12 5.53 -12.72
C ILE A 126 -2.38 4.47 -11.90
N ILE A 127 -2.66 3.20 -12.16
CA ILE A 127 -2.09 2.09 -11.39
C ILE A 127 -0.58 2.00 -11.59
N GLU A 128 -0.08 2.19 -12.80
CA GLU A 128 1.35 2.18 -13.08
C GLU A 128 2.08 3.30 -12.33
N ARG A 129 1.51 4.51 -12.35
CA ARG A 129 2.12 5.65 -11.63
C ARG A 129 2.18 5.37 -10.14
N GLN A 130 1.09 4.85 -9.58
CA GLN A 130 1.05 4.49 -8.16
C GLN A 130 2.04 3.36 -7.85
N TYR A 131 2.15 2.38 -8.73
CA TYR A 131 3.10 1.28 -8.56
C TYR A 131 4.53 1.79 -8.50
N GLN A 132 4.91 2.75 -9.32
CA GLN A 132 6.26 3.30 -9.28
C GLN A 132 6.56 3.92 -7.91
N GLY A 133 5.59 4.59 -7.30
CA GLY A 133 5.74 5.13 -5.95
C GLY A 133 5.87 4.04 -4.90
N VAL A 134 5.08 2.98 -4.99
CA VAL A 134 5.15 1.83 -4.09
C VAL A 134 6.53 1.17 -4.18
N LYS A 135 7.00 0.93 -5.40
CA LYS A 135 8.30 0.29 -5.65
C LYS A 135 9.45 1.14 -5.12
N ALA A 136 9.43 2.44 -5.38
CA ALA A 136 10.48 3.34 -4.91
C ALA A 136 10.56 3.37 -3.39
N ASN A 137 9.42 3.40 -2.72
CA ASN A 137 9.38 3.39 -1.26
C ASN A 137 9.84 2.04 -0.70
N HIS A 138 9.42 0.94 -1.31
CA HIS A 138 9.86 -0.40 -0.93
C HIS A 138 11.38 -0.52 -1.00
N ASP A 139 11.97 -0.07 -2.10
CA ASP A 139 13.42 -0.14 -2.29
C ASP A 139 14.15 0.72 -1.25
N ARG A 140 13.59 1.89 -0.94
CA ARG A 140 14.18 2.78 0.08
C ARG A 140 14.13 2.16 1.48
N VAL A 141 13.00 1.58 1.85
CA VAL A 141 12.85 0.91 3.16
C VAL A 141 13.82 -0.27 3.26
N ARG A 142 13.93 -1.06 2.18
CA ARG A 142 14.88 -2.18 2.14
C ARG A 142 16.31 -1.69 2.35
N ASP A 143 16.72 -0.63 1.66
CA ASP A 143 18.08 -0.09 1.76
C ASP A 143 18.35 0.44 3.17
N LEU A 144 17.38 1.10 3.78
CA LEU A 144 17.50 1.58 5.16
C LEU A 144 17.58 0.43 6.15
N ARG A 145 16.80 -0.63 5.94
CA ARG A 145 16.88 -1.83 6.79
C ARG A 145 18.28 -2.45 6.70
N ASN A 146 18.81 -2.58 5.51
CA ASN A 146 20.15 -3.16 5.30
C ASN A 146 21.24 -2.31 5.96
N ALA A 147 21.10 -0.99 5.89
CA ALA A 147 22.04 -0.07 6.53
C ALA A 147 21.96 -0.09 8.05
N ALA A 148 20.81 -0.41 8.61
CA ALA A 148 20.58 -0.45 10.06
C ALA A 148 20.96 -1.79 10.69
N ALA A 149 21.25 -2.81 9.89
CA ALA A 149 21.56 -4.15 10.36
C ALA A 149 22.88 -4.21 11.16
#